data_ef8ee9be00e66102f057241bf2ef0e20
#
_entry.id   ef8ee9be00e66102f057241bf2ef0e20
#
_cell.length_a   1.000
_cell.length_b   1.000
_cell.length_c   1.000
_cell.angle_alpha   90.00
_cell.angle_beta   90.00
_cell.angle_gamma   90.00
#
_symmetry.space_group_name_H-M   'P 1'
#
loop_
_entity.id
_entity.type
_entity.pdbx_description
1 polymer ?
#
loop_
_entity_poly.entity_id
_entity_poly.type
_entity_poly.pdbx_seq_one_letter_code
_entity_poly.pdbx_strand_id
1 'polypeptide(L)'
;SRSRGLGDVYKRQLVRLWGDIPLWTVLPDNNNLHKAKSPAKDVYAQIISDAQQAESLMNESLGIGYPLKFAANMLLAKVYMTLATNPDLGDGSSNYWQLAYDEAIKVKNSGRYSLHPNYSELFTQSGENSRESIFEYQLSEIASNSQLGRNYTPWKYKTGMHFGWFSVHASVYDSHVANYPADPRLDGTYLHYYTRADNNAEVKVYPSTGRNNFRASHPYLFKFAEKDKSHSAQYNSQNYIMYRYADLLLMLAEISNELSKDAEAMGYVEQVLDRVGLTPHISYQGGQASFRDAIMREYRFELLGEGEDSHNNRRRGYNYFLNNTILPHNNDPNKNQYDLTLNTDETRIMKLPIPLGEVTTNDLIDD
;
A
#
# COMPACT_ATOMS: atom_id res chain seq x y z
N SER A 1 -12.83 14.30 -18.83
CA SER A 1 -12.23 13.19 -19.54
C SER A 1 -11.91 12.05 -18.56
N ARG A 2 -12.26 10.83 -18.93
CA ARG A 2 -12.09 9.61 -18.09
C ARG A 2 -10.62 9.30 -17.71
N SER A 3 -9.65 9.89 -18.38
CA SER A 3 -8.22 9.60 -18.14
C SER A 3 -7.56 10.47 -17.05
N ARG A 4 -8.17 11.56 -16.63
CA ARG A 4 -7.54 12.49 -15.69
C ARG A 4 -7.41 11.91 -14.27
N GLY A 5 -8.44 11.25 -13.73
CA GLY A 5 -8.39 10.68 -12.39
C GLY A 5 -7.34 9.56 -12.22
N LEU A 6 -7.11 8.74 -13.26
CA LEU A 6 -6.02 7.75 -13.28
C LEU A 6 -4.65 8.42 -13.45
N GLY A 7 -4.57 9.53 -14.18
CA GLY A 7 -3.35 10.33 -14.32
C GLY A 7 -2.82 10.87 -12.99
N ASP A 8 -3.70 11.18 -12.06
CA ASP A 8 -3.31 11.75 -10.76
C ASP A 8 -2.80 10.71 -9.78
N VAL A 9 -3.35 9.50 -9.81
CA VAL A 9 -2.78 8.35 -9.10
C VAL A 9 -1.35 8.11 -9.58
N TYR A 10 -1.12 8.20 -10.89
CA TYR A 10 0.21 8.05 -11.49
C TYR A 10 1.17 9.19 -11.09
N LYS A 11 0.74 10.45 -11.18
CA LYS A 11 1.54 11.60 -10.72
C LYS A 11 1.93 11.47 -9.24
N ARG A 12 0.97 11.02 -8.39
CA ARG A 12 1.24 10.77 -6.98
C ARG A 12 2.30 9.68 -6.79
N GLN A 13 2.28 8.62 -7.57
CA GLN A 13 3.32 7.58 -7.51
C GLN A 13 4.69 8.16 -7.87
N LEU A 14 4.78 8.93 -8.95
CA LEU A 14 6.05 9.54 -9.40
C LEU A 14 6.62 10.49 -8.35
N VAL A 15 5.83 11.45 -7.87
CA VAL A 15 6.32 12.45 -6.90
C VAL A 15 6.73 11.83 -5.56
N ARG A 16 6.06 10.77 -5.12
CA ARG A 16 6.45 10.05 -3.89
C ARG A 16 7.76 9.29 -4.03
N LEU A 17 8.09 8.81 -5.22
CA LEU A 17 9.29 8.04 -5.48
C LEU A 17 10.49 8.91 -5.82
N TRP A 18 10.33 9.94 -6.65
CA TRP A 18 11.43 10.75 -7.18
C TRP A 18 11.48 12.19 -6.69
N GLY A 19 10.43 12.69 -6.04
CA GLY A 19 10.34 14.08 -5.62
C GLY A 19 10.04 15.00 -6.79
N ASP A 20 10.97 15.87 -7.17
CA ASP A 20 10.82 16.78 -8.30
C ASP A 20 10.84 15.98 -9.61
N ILE A 21 9.82 16.18 -10.45
CA ILE A 21 9.61 15.40 -11.69
C ILE A 21 9.11 16.30 -12.82
N PRO A 22 9.31 15.97 -14.09
CA PRO A 22 8.64 16.66 -15.20
C PRO A 22 7.12 16.57 -15.08
N LEU A 23 6.46 17.73 -14.91
CA LEU A 23 5.01 17.81 -14.76
C LEU A 23 4.34 18.14 -16.08
N TRP A 24 3.78 17.15 -16.75
CA TRP A 24 3.01 17.31 -17.97
C TRP A 24 1.53 17.57 -17.66
N THR A 25 1.04 18.76 -17.99
CA THR A 25 -0.37 19.16 -17.88
C THR A 25 -1.09 19.16 -19.23
N VAL A 26 -0.32 19.10 -20.31
CA VAL A 26 -0.77 18.96 -21.68
C VAL A 26 -0.01 17.81 -22.35
N LEU A 27 -0.57 17.21 -23.38
CA LEU A 27 0.14 16.18 -24.14
C LEU A 27 1.39 16.79 -24.80
N PRO A 28 2.55 16.14 -24.69
CA PRO A 28 3.74 16.58 -25.42
C PRO A 28 3.52 16.39 -26.93
N ASP A 29 4.14 17.24 -27.71
CA ASP A 29 4.22 17.12 -29.17
C ASP A 29 5.70 16.93 -29.61
N ASN A 30 5.93 16.74 -30.90
CA ASN A 30 7.26 16.49 -31.44
C ASN A 30 8.28 17.63 -31.23
N ASN A 31 7.80 18.84 -30.85
CA ASN A 31 8.66 20.01 -30.61
C ASN A 31 8.93 20.24 -29.15
N ASN A 32 8.33 19.46 -28.26
CA ASN A 32 8.32 19.69 -26.83
C ASN A 32 8.33 18.35 -26.07
N LEU A 33 9.28 17.48 -26.41
CA LEU A 33 9.44 16.18 -25.76
C LEU A 33 10.27 16.28 -24.47
N HIS A 34 11.07 17.34 -24.29
CA HIS A 34 11.93 17.54 -23.13
C HIS A 34 11.29 18.53 -22.17
N LYS A 35 11.38 18.26 -20.88
CA LYS A 35 10.83 19.10 -19.83
C LYS A 35 11.67 19.03 -18.56
N ALA A 36 11.97 20.20 -18.00
CA ALA A 36 12.65 20.31 -16.73
C ALA A 36 11.79 19.77 -15.57
N LYS A 37 12.44 19.36 -14.49
CA LYS A 37 11.77 18.97 -13.25
C LYS A 37 10.96 20.14 -12.70
N SER A 38 9.73 19.88 -12.32
CA SER A 38 8.89 20.79 -11.52
C SER A 38 9.07 20.45 -10.05
N PRO A 39 9.11 21.41 -9.14
CA PRO A 39 9.16 21.15 -7.71
C PRO A 39 8.03 20.23 -7.24
N ALA A 40 8.33 19.35 -6.32
CA ALA A 40 7.34 18.40 -5.80
C ALA A 40 6.07 19.09 -5.28
N LYS A 41 6.20 20.27 -4.64
CA LYS A 41 5.04 21.07 -4.19
C LYS A 41 4.10 21.44 -5.33
N ASP A 42 4.62 21.77 -6.50
CA ASP A 42 3.82 22.15 -7.67
C ASP A 42 3.10 20.92 -8.24
N VAL A 43 3.77 19.75 -8.20
CA VAL A 43 3.15 18.47 -8.57
C VAL A 43 2.01 18.12 -7.62
N TYR A 44 2.17 18.29 -6.30
CA TYR A 44 1.09 18.07 -5.34
C TYR A 44 -0.06 19.06 -5.53
N ALA A 45 0.23 20.36 -5.80
CA ALA A 45 -0.81 21.33 -6.10
C ALA A 45 -1.64 20.95 -7.34
N GLN A 46 -0.97 20.43 -8.39
CA GLN A 46 -1.67 19.93 -9.59
C GLN A 46 -2.51 18.71 -9.27
N ILE A 47 -2.01 17.73 -8.49
CA ILE A 47 -2.76 16.55 -8.09
C ILE A 47 -4.02 16.96 -7.31
N ILE A 48 -3.92 17.90 -6.38
CA ILE A 48 -5.05 18.41 -5.61
C ILE A 48 -6.09 19.04 -6.55
N SER A 49 -5.66 19.92 -7.45
CA SER A 49 -6.54 20.59 -8.42
C SER A 49 -7.29 19.58 -9.30
N ASP A 50 -6.56 18.62 -9.85
CA ASP A 50 -7.13 17.58 -10.73
C ASP A 50 -8.09 16.67 -9.97
N ALA A 51 -7.74 16.27 -8.73
CA ALA A 51 -8.57 15.40 -7.92
C ALA A 51 -9.86 16.10 -7.43
N GLN A 52 -9.80 17.39 -7.08
CA GLN A 52 -10.98 18.20 -6.77
C GLN A 52 -11.90 18.34 -7.99
N GLN A 53 -11.33 18.57 -9.18
CA GLN A 53 -12.10 18.58 -10.41
C GLN A 53 -12.72 17.20 -10.68
N ALA A 54 -11.98 16.11 -10.46
CA ALA A 54 -12.50 14.75 -10.59
C ALA A 54 -13.66 14.50 -9.62
N GLU A 55 -13.55 14.87 -8.36
CA GLU A 55 -14.63 14.78 -7.37
C GLU A 55 -15.90 15.47 -7.83
N SER A 56 -15.78 16.67 -8.42
CA SER A 56 -16.93 17.45 -8.90
C SER A 56 -17.61 16.86 -10.13
N LEU A 57 -16.86 16.13 -10.98
CA LEU A 57 -17.32 15.60 -12.26
C LEU A 57 -17.71 14.12 -12.23
N MET A 58 -17.22 13.38 -11.22
CA MET A 58 -17.47 11.94 -11.13
C MET A 58 -18.78 11.63 -10.41
N ASN A 59 -19.42 10.55 -10.85
CA ASN A 59 -20.68 10.11 -10.26
C ASN A 59 -20.47 9.35 -8.94
N GLU A 60 -21.51 9.30 -8.13
CA GLU A 60 -21.58 8.46 -6.93
C GLU A 60 -21.97 7.01 -7.23
N SER A 61 -22.53 6.74 -8.41
CA SER A 61 -23.02 5.43 -8.79
C SER A 61 -22.81 5.21 -10.28
N LEU A 62 -22.00 4.22 -10.62
CA LEU A 62 -21.75 3.73 -11.97
C LEU A 62 -21.62 2.20 -11.92
N GLY A 63 -21.52 1.56 -13.08
CA GLY A 63 -21.25 0.13 -13.18
C GLY A 63 -19.86 -0.26 -12.64
N ILE A 64 -19.66 -1.55 -12.44
CA ILE A 64 -18.40 -2.14 -12.00
C ILE A 64 -17.24 -1.68 -12.90
N GLY A 65 -16.09 -1.40 -12.29
CA GLY A 65 -14.87 -0.98 -12.97
C GLY A 65 -14.76 0.51 -13.28
N TYR A 66 -15.78 1.30 -12.99
CA TYR A 66 -15.69 2.75 -13.08
C TYR A 66 -15.30 3.35 -11.73
N PRO A 67 -14.27 4.24 -11.69
CA PRO A 67 -13.98 4.96 -10.47
C PRO A 67 -15.15 5.89 -10.12
N LEU A 68 -15.59 5.85 -8.88
CA LEU A 68 -16.58 6.76 -8.34
C LEU A 68 -15.89 7.99 -7.72
N LYS A 69 -16.65 9.06 -7.45
CA LYS A 69 -16.10 10.27 -6.80
C LYS A 69 -15.36 9.95 -5.49
N PHE A 70 -15.73 8.90 -4.79
CA PHE A 70 -15.10 8.47 -3.56
C PHE A 70 -13.64 8.02 -3.74
N ALA A 71 -13.24 7.57 -4.93
CA ALA A 71 -11.83 7.31 -5.24
C ALA A 71 -11.01 8.62 -5.29
N ALA A 72 -11.61 9.72 -5.76
CA ALA A 72 -10.98 11.05 -5.71
C ALA A 72 -10.88 11.56 -4.26
N ASN A 73 -11.89 11.36 -3.43
CA ASN A 73 -11.82 11.71 -2.00
C ASN A 73 -10.73 10.91 -1.27
N MET A 74 -10.57 9.60 -1.53
CA MET A 74 -9.48 8.80 -0.99
C MET A 74 -8.10 9.32 -1.42
N LEU A 75 -7.96 9.69 -2.68
CA LEU A 75 -6.73 10.29 -3.20
C LEU A 75 -6.41 11.62 -2.50
N LEU A 76 -7.39 12.53 -2.40
CA LEU A 76 -7.24 13.82 -1.72
C LEU A 76 -6.85 13.63 -0.25
N ALA A 77 -7.54 12.77 0.49
CA ALA A 77 -7.21 12.47 1.87
C ALA A 77 -5.76 11.98 2.04
N LYS A 78 -5.31 11.04 1.20
CA LYS A 78 -3.91 10.55 1.21
C LYS A 78 -2.89 11.63 0.85
N VAL A 79 -3.22 12.52 -0.07
CA VAL A 79 -2.38 13.67 -0.43
C VAL A 79 -2.28 14.61 0.75
N TYR A 80 -3.39 15.02 1.34
CA TYR A 80 -3.39 15.92 2.50
C TYR A 80 -2.68 15.32 3.72
N MET A 81 -2.80 14.03 3.99
CA MET A 81 -1.99 13.34 5.02
C MET A 81 -0.48 13.44 4.74
N THR A 82 -0.09 13.34 3.46
CA THR A 82 1.31 13.49 3.07
C THR A 82 1.81 14.92 3.32
N LEU A 83 1.02 15.94 2.98
CA LEU A 83 1.36 17.34 3.22
C LEU A 83 1.34 17.70 4.71
N ALA A 84 0.44 17.10 5.49
CA ALA A 84 0.38 17.30 6.94
C ALA A 84 1.66 16.81 7.66
N THR A 85 2.27 15.75 7.14
CA THR A 85 3.52 15.19 7.68
C THR A 85 4.78 15.78 7.03
N ASN A 86 4.65 16.50 5.91
CA ASN A 86 5.74 17.13 5.16
C ASN A 86 5.33 18.56 4.75
N PRO A 87 5.32 19.52 5.68
CA PRO A 87 4.79 20.87 5.43
C PRO A 87 5.45 21.62 4.28
N ASP A 88 6.74 21.36 4.01
CA ASP A 88 7.50 21.99 2.94
C ASP A 88 6.99 21.61 1.53
N LEU A 89 6.21 20.55 1.43
CA LEU A 89 5.56 20.13 0.18
C LEU A 89 4.21 20.82 -0.06
N GLY A 90 3.73 21.62 0.90
CA GLY A 90 2.46 22.33 0.85
C GLY A 90 2.63 23.83 0.80
N ASP A 91 1.58 24.56 1.14
CA ASP A 91 1.55 26.01 1.21
C ASP A 91 2.04 26.57 2.57
N GLY A 92 2.33 25.68 3.53
CA GLY A 92 2.82 26.03 4.87
C GLY A 92 1.77 26.65 5.81
N SER A 93 0.55 26.88 5.34
CA SER A 93 -0.51 27.59 6.09
C SER A 93 -1.78 26.77 6.34
N SER A 94 -2.07 25.80 5.48
CA SER A 94 -3.29 25.01 5.55
C SER A 94 -3.24 23.94 6.65
N ASN A 95 -4.36 23.77 7.34
CA ASN A 95 -4.52 22.62 8.23
C ASN A 95 -4.79 21.34 7.43
N TYR A 96 -3.74 20.73 6.94
CA TYR A 96 -3.84 19.53 6.09
C TYR A 96 -4.46 18.33 6.79
N TRP A 97 -4.33 18.18 8.12
CA TRP A 97 -5.04 17.13 8.85
C TRP A 97 -6.55 17.34 8.79
N GLN A 98 -7.03 18.58 8.92
CA GLN A 98 -8.46 18.87 8.79
C GLN A 98 -8.95 18.62 7.37
N LEU A 99 -8.20 19.07 6.36
CA LEU A 99 -8.55 18.80 4.95
C LEU A 99 -8.59 17.29 4.65
N ALA A 100 -7.64 16.51 5.19
CA ALA A 100 -7.66 15.05 5.06
C ALA A 100 -8.90 14.43 5.73
N TYR A 101 -9.28 14.94 6.91
CA TYR A 101 -10.49 14.50 7.60
C TYR A 101 -11.74 14.78 6.77
N ASP A 102 -11.85 15.98 6.25
CA ASP A 102 -13.03 16.42 5.48
C ASP A 102 -13.26 15.56 4.24
N GLU A 103 -12.18 15.13 3.58
CA GLU A 103 -12.28 14.22 2.43
C GLU A 103 -12.59 12.78 2.85
N ALA A 104 -11.88 12.25 3.83
CA ALA A 104 -12.08 10.89 4.28
C ALA A 104 -13.50 10.65 4.86
N ILE A 105 -14.02 11.63 5.61
CA ILE A 105 -15.35 11.51 6.24
C ILE A 105 -16.49 11.50 5.21
N LYS A 106 -16.32 12.13 4.04
CA LYS A 106 -17.30 12.06 2.94
C LYS A 106 -17.50 10.62 2.47
N VAL A 107 -16.40 9.88 2.34
CA VAL A 107 -16.43 8.48 1.92
C VAL A 107 -17.16 7.63 2.97
N LYS A 108 -16.78 7.78 4.24
CA LYS A 108 -17.43 7.05 5.35
C LYS A 108 -18.92 7.35 5.43
N ASN A 109 -19.31 8.62 5.38
CA ASN A 109 -20.69 9.07 5.55
C ASN A 109 -21.59 8.75 4.33
N SER A 110 -21.00 8.33 3.20
CA SER A 110 -21.77 7.84 2.05
C SER A 110 -22.61 6.61 2.37
N GLY A 111 -22.23 5.83 3.39
CA GLY A 111 -22.87 4.56 3.76
C GLY A 111 -22.76 3.44 2.72
N ARG A 112 -21.96 3.67 1.67
CA ARG A 112 -21.82 2.72 0.55
C ARG A 112 -20.88 1.56 0.87
N TYR A 113 -19.89 1.81 1.72
CA TYR A 113 -18.80 0.91 1.99
C TYR A 113 -18.87 0.34 3.41
N SER A 114 -18.39 -0.88 3.57
CA SER A 114 -18.29 -1.55 4.87
C SER A 114 -17.19 -2.60 4.81
N LEU A 115 -16.63 -2.97 5.96
CA LEU A 115 -15.66 -4.07 6.03
C LEU A 115 -16.28 -5.38 5.52
N HIS A 116 -15.48 -6.15 4.78
CA HIS A 116 -15.83 -7.52 4.42
C HIS A 116 -15.71 -8.42 5.67
N PRO A 117 -16.69 -9.24 5.99
CA PRO A 117 -16.69 -10.02 7.23
C PRO A 117 -15.55 -11.04 7.29
N ASN A 118 -15.08 -11.52 6.14
CA ASN A 118 -13.98 -12.47 6.04
C ASN A 118 -12.77 -11.83 5.35
N TYR A 119 -11.73 -11.52 6.14
CA TYR A 119 -10.52 -10.90 5.62
C TYR A 119 -9.82 -11.71 4.50
N SER A 120 -9.71 -13.03 4.68
CA SER A 120 -9.01 -13.88 3.72
C SER A 120 -9.75 -14.03 2.40
N GLU A 121 -11.07 -13.92 2.41
CA GLU A 121 -11.91 -14.00 1.22
C GLU A 121 -11.84 -12.72 0.37
N LEU A 122 -11.57 -11.58 0.99
CA LEU A 122 -11.44 -10.29 0.31
C LEU A 122 -10.42 -10.34 -0.86
N PHE A 123 -9.37 -11.14 -0.73
CA PHE A 123 -8.30 -11.28 -1.73
C PHE A 123 -8.46 -12.54 -2.61
N THR A 124 -9.69 -12.88 -2.93
CA THR A 124 -10.07 -13.97 -3.84
C THR A 124 -11.07 -13.47 -4.86
N GLN A 125 -11.33 -14.23 -5.92
CA GLN A 125 -12.34 -13.85 -6.92
C GLN A 125 -13.74 -13.68 -6.33
N SER A 126 -14.10 -14.44 -5.28
CA SER A 126 -15.40 -14.30 -4.61
C SER A 126 -15.54 -12.99 -3.81
N GLY A 127 -14.42 -12.38 -3.40
CA GLY A 127 -14.38 -11.11 -2.68
C GLY A 127 -14.34 -9.87 -3.57
N GLU A 128 -14.21 -10.04 -4.89
CA GLU A 128 -14.13 -8.93 -5.84
C GLU A 128 -15.39 -8.05 -5.82
N ASN A 129 -15.18 -6.76 -6.01
CA ASN A 129 -16.26 -5.77 -6.04
C ASN A 129 -17.18 -5.81 -4.81
N SER A 130 -16.64 -6.29 -3.68
CA SER A 130 -17.36 -6.29 -2.39
C SER A 130 -17.61 -4.87 -1.89
N ARG A 131 -18.42 -4.75 -0.85
CA ARG A 131 -18.66 -3.45 -0.21
C ARG A 131 -17.42 -2.85 0.48
N GLU A 132 -16.35 -3.61 0.63
CA GLU A 132 -15.08 -3.06 1.13
C GLU A 132 -14.28 -2.37 0.02
N SER A 133 -14.45 -2.74 -1.24
CA SER A 133 -13.75 -2.13 -2.36
C SER A 133 -14.30 -0.74 -2.69
N ILE A 134 -13.47 0.29 -2.49
CA ILE A 134 -13.78 1.66 -2.91
C ILE A 134 -13.38 1.88 -4.37
N PHE A 135 -12.23 1.32 -4.74
CA PHE A 135 -11.77 1.30 -6.12
C PHE A 135 -10.87 0.09 -6.35
N GLU A 136 -11.14 -0.69 -7.39
CA GLU A 136 -10.29 -1.80 -7.81
C GLU A 136 -10.14 -1.90 -9.31
N TYR A 137 -8.98 -2.35 -9.75
CA TYR A 137 -8.70 -2.65 -11.15
C TYR A 137 -9.37 -3.96 -11.54
N GLN A 138 -10.20 -3.89 -12.58
CA GLN A 138 -10.87 -5.06 -13.14
C GLN A 138 -9.93 -5.79 -14.09
N LEU A 139 -9.61 -7.03 -13.76
CA LEU A 139 -8.73 -7.88 -14.54
C LEU A 139 -9.50 -9.04 -15.16
N SER A 140 -8.98 -9.60 -16.23
CA SER A 140 -9.53 -10.77 -16.89
C SER A 140 -8.42 -11.62 -17.52
N GLU A 141 -8.63 -12.91 -17.65
CA GLU A 141 -7.64 -13.82 -18.22
C GLU A 141 -7.31 -13.52 -19.69
N ILE A 142 -8.24 -12.87 -20.41
CA ILE A 142 -8.14 -12.64 -21.86
C ILE A 142 -7.69 -11.22 -22.17
N ALA A 143 -8.38 -10.22 -21.65
CA ALA A 143 -8.23 -8.82 -22.10
C ALA A 143 -7.28 -8.01 -21.21
N SER A 144 -7.21 -8.33 -19.92
CA SER A 144 -6.46 -7.55 -18.93
C SER A 144 -5.97 -8.50 -17.83
N ASN A 145 -5.13 -9.45 -18.22
CA ASN A 145 -4.66 -10.51 -17.33
C ASN A 145 -3.61 -10.01 -16.32
N SER A 146 -3.51 -10.74 -15.23
CA SER A 146 -2.55 -10.49 -14.17
C SER A 146 -1.62 -11.68 -13.97
N GLN A 147 -0.36 -11.38 -13.66
CA GLN A 147 0.60 -12.36 -13.17
C GLN A 147 0.78 -12.27 -11.64
N LEU A 148 -0.01 -11.44 -10.95
CA LEU A 148 0.13 -11.24 -9.51
C LEU A 148 0.07 -12.57 -8.76
N GLY A 149 -0.99 -13.34 -8.94
CA GLY A 149 -1.13 -14.63 -8.29
C GLY A 149 0.09 -15.53 -8.47
N ARG A 150 0.62 -15.63 -9.70
CA ARG A 150 1.82 -16.42 -10.03
C ARG A 150 3.08 -15.91 -9.33
N ASN A 151 3.25 -14.60 -9.23
CA ASN A 151 4.42 -13.99 -8.61
C ASN A 151 4.39 -14.14 -7.07
N TYR A 152 3.20 -14.09 -6.47
CA TYR A 152 3.01 -14.25 -5.03
C TYR A 152 2.92 -15.71 -4.59
N THR A 153 2.48 -16.63 -5.47
CA THR A 153 2.35 -18.05 -5.12
C THR A 153 3.74 -18.70 -5.02
N PRO A 154 4.07 -19.35 -3.90
CA PRO A 154 5.36 -20.01 -3.73
C PRO A 154 5.57 -21.15 -4.72
N TRP A 155 6.83 -21.39 -5.04
CA TRP A 155 7.24 -22.48 -5.92
C TRP A 155 6.74 -23.84 -5.40
N LYS A 156 6.03 -24.58 -6.25
CA LYS A 156 5.43 -25.89 -5.90
C LYS A 156 4.33 -25.86 -4.83
N TYR A 157 3.83 -24.70 -4.45
CA TYR A 157 2.63 -24.59 -3.60
C TYR A 157 1.40 -25.20 -4.31
N LYS A 158 1.29 -24.98 -5.61
CA LYS A 158 0.31 -25.59 -6.50
C LYS A 158 0.99 -26.14 -7.76
N THR A 159 0.22 -26.80 -8.62
CA THR A 159 0.67 -27.26 -9.95
C THR A 159 0.92 -26.05 -10.86
N GLY A 160 1.84 -26.19 -11.83
CA GLY A 160 2.19 -25.12 -12.76
C GLY A 160 3.44 -24.34 -12.35
N MET A 161 3.71 -23.27 -13.08
CA MET A 161 4.90 -22.45 -12.89
C MET A 161 4.58 -21.24 -12.00
N HIS A 162 5.11 -21.22 -10.80
CA HIS A 162 4.95 -20.17 -9.79
C HIS A 162 6.33 -19.74 -9.28
N PHE A 163 6.48 -18.47 -8.93
CA PHE A 163 7.79 -17.89 -8.67
C PHE A 163 8.07 -17.63 -7.19
N GLY A 164 7.04 -17.23 -6.41
CA GLY A 164 7.21 -16.86 -5.01
C GLY A 164 8.25 -15.76 -4.82
N TRP A 165 8.13 -14.68 -5.60
CA TRP A 165 9.12 -13.59 -5.56
C TRP A 165 8.97 -12.67 -4.35
N PHE A 166 7.80 -12.66 -3.72
CA PHE A 166 7.50 -11.72 -2.66
C PHE A 166 7.52 -12.41 -1.30
N SER A 167 8.46 -12.01 -0.49
CA SER A 167 8.57 -12.41 0.92
C SER A 167 8.33 -11.20 1.81
N VAL A 168 7.85 -11.46 3.00
CA VAL A 168 7.68 -10.45 4.06
C VAL A 168 8.87 -10.53 4.99
N HIS A 169 9.46 -9.39 5.33
CA HIS A 169 10.54 -9.35 6.31
C HIS A 169 10.10 -10.01 7.64
N ALA A 170 10.92 -10.91 8.17
CA ALA A 170 10.57 -11.71 9.34
C ALA A 170 10.14 -10.87 10.54
N SER A 171 10.79 -9.71 10.77
CA SER A 171 10.44 -8.81 11.86
C SER A 171 9.02 -8.26 11.78
N VAL A 172 8.44 -8.13 10.57
CA VAL A 172 7.05 -7.68 10.41
C VAL A 172 6.09 -8.79 10.85
N TYR A 173 6.35 -10.03 10.43
CA TYR A 173 5.60 -11.19 10.88
C TYR A 173 5.70 -11.38 12.41
N ASP A 174 6.91 -11.34 12.96
CA ASP A 174 7.15 -11.50 14.40
C ASP A 174 6.46 -10.38 15.20
N SER A 175 6.50 -9.14 14.72
CA SER A 175 5.77 -8.02 15.33
C SER A 175 4.26 -8.25 15.31
N HIS A 176 3.72 -8.77 14.22
CA HIS A 176 2.28 -9.07 14.13
C HIS A 176 1.90 -10.16 15.14
N VAL A 177 2.61 -11.27 15.16
CA VAL A 177 2.40 -12.36 16.13
C VAL A 177 2.55 -11.89 17.58
N ALA A 178 3.54 -11.03 17.87
CA ALA A 178 3.76 -10.51 19.22
C ALA A 178 2.63 -9.60 19.70
N ASN A 179 2.03 -8.80 18.81
CA ASN A 179 0.90 -7.95 19.17
C ASN A 179 -0.44 -8.72 19.21
N TYR A 180 -0.64 -9.64 18.27
CA TYR A 180 -1.90 -10.38 18.08
C TYR A 180 -1.64 -11.84 17.69
N PRO A 181 -1.28 -12.71 18.66
CA PRO A 181 -0.85 -14.09 18.35
C PRO A 181 -1.96 -14.99 17.77
N ALA A 182 -3.22 -14.62 17.93
CA ALA A 182 -4.39 -15.35 17.43
C ALA A 182 -5.11 -14.60 16.29
N ASP A 183 -4.46 -13.63 15.64
CA ASP A 183 -5.06 -12.84 14.58
C ASP A 183 -5.34 -13.71 13.35
N PRO A 184 -6.61 -13.83 12.90
CA PRO A 184 -6.94 -14.59 11.69
C PRO A 184 -6.29 -14.04 10.42
N ARG A 185 -5.85 -12.78 10.41
CA ARG A 185 -5.14 -12.17 9.27
C ARG A 185 -3.76 -12.78 9.05
N LEU A 186 -3.16 -13.40 10.07
CA LEU A 186 -1.85 -14.06 9.96
C LEU A 186 -1.85 -15.09 8.83
N ASP A 187 -2.84 -16.00 8.81
CA ASP A 187 -2.95 -17.03 7.78
C ASP A 187 -3.33 -16.48 6.41
N GLY A 188 -4.05 -15.36 6.37
CA GLY A 188 -4.44 -14.69 5.13
C GLY A 188 -3.31 -13.89 4.47
N THR A 189 -2.35 -13.42 5.26
CA THR A 189 -1.29 -12.50 4.83
C THR A 189 0.05 -13.20 4.63
N TYR A 190 0.38 -14.17 5.48
CA TYR A 190 1.70 -14.81 5.50
C TYR A 190 1.60 -16.30 5.23
N LEU A 191 2.54 -16.84 4.45
CA LEU A 191 2.71 -18.27 4.31
C LEU A 191 4.11 -18.66 4.82
N HIS A 192 4.16 -19.25 5.99
CA HIS A 192 5.40 -19.67 6.64
C HIS A 192 5.62 -21.19 6.61
N TYR A 193 4.60 -21.93 6.18
CA TYR A 193 4.60 -23.38 6.02
C TYR A 193 3.63 -23.82 4.93
N TYR A 194 4.00 -24.78 4.10
CA TYR A 194 3.09 -25.37 3.11
C TYR A 194 3.53 -26.78 2.69
N THR A 195 2.56 -27.52 2.14
CA THR A 195 2.81 -28.82 1.50
C THR A 195 2.91 -28.63 0.00
N ARG A 196 3.96 -29.17 -0.60
CA ARG A 196 4.17 -29.12 -2.06
C ARG A 196 3.15 -29.97 -2.80
N ALA A 197 2.67 -29.46 -3.93
CA ALA A 197 1.68 -30.15 -4.77
C ALA A 197 2.29 -31.26 -5.63
N ASP A 198 3.62 -31.27 -5.86
CA ASP A 198 4.26 -32.24 -6.75
C ASP A 198 4.67 -33.54 -6.06
N ASN A 199 4.95 -33.54 -4.77
CA ASN A 199 5.47 -34.71 -4.06
C ASN A 199 5.01 -34.80 -2.59
N ASN A 200 4.08 -33.94 -2.16
CA ASN A 200 3.55 -33.86 -0.79
C ASN A 200 4.61 -33.59 0.30
N ALA A 201 5.79 -33.11 -0.09
CA ALA A 201 6.81 -32.74 0.89
C ALA A 201 6.41 -31.46 1.63
N GLU A 202 6.65 -31.46 2.93
CA GLU A 202 6.45 -30.31 3.78
C GLU A 202 7.59 -29.29 3.61
N VAL A 203 7.24 -28.02 3.50
CA VAL A 203 8.20 -26.91 3.39
C VAL A 203 7.96 -25.94 4.52
N LYS A 204 8.90 -25.91 5.47
CA LYS A 204 8.93 -24.87 6.50
C LYS A 204 9.76 -23.69 5.99
N VAL A 205 9.12 -22.56 5.80
CA VAL A 205 9.73 -21.33 5.27
C VAL A 205 10.29 -20.48 6.41
N TYR A 206 9.51 -20.31 7.47
CA TYR A 206 9.87 -19.49 8.63
C TYR A 206 9.19 -19.99 9.91
N PRO A 207 9.85 -19.95 11.10
CA PRO A 207 11.29 -19.87 11.25
C PRO A 207 11.96 -21.14 10.69
N SER A 208 13.04 -20.96 9.94
CA SER A 208 13.77 -22.08 9.33
C SER A 208 15.12 -22.27 10.04
N THR A 209 15.42 -23.51 10.40
CA THR A 209 16.72 -23.89 10.99
C THR A 209 17.77 -24.26 9.95
N GLY A 210 17.34 -24.45 8.69
CA GLY A 210 18.22 -24.79 7.57
C GLY A 210 18.17 -23.68 6.53
N ARG A 211 19.17 -22.81 6.53
CA ARG A 211 19.36 -21.84 5.45
C ARG A 211 19.74 -22.59 4.18
N ASN A 212 18.81 -22.69 3.25
CA ASN A 212 19.18 -23.01 1.88
C ASN A 212 19.88 -21.76 1.33
N ASN A 213 21.06 -21.91 0.74
CA ASN A 213 21.92 -20.82 0.26
C ASN A 213 21.25 -19.82 -0.70
N PHE A 214 20.01 -20.08 -1.14
CA PHE A 214 19.28 -19.30 -2.13
C PHE A 214 18.03 -18.59 -1.60
N ARG A 215 17.63 -18.80 -0.34
CA ARG A 215 16.39 -18.21 0.19
C ARG A 215 16.59 -17.73 1.61
N ALA A 216 16.23 -16.47 1.83
CA ALA A 216 16.11 -15.94 3.16
C ALA A 216 15.01 -16.71 3.93
N SER A 217 15.18 -16.82 5.23
CA SER A 217 14.17 -17.39 6.11
C SER A 217 13.11 -16.32 6.43
N HIS A 218 12.27 -16.02 5.44
CA HIS A 218 11.18 -15.05 5.54
C HIS A 218 9.88 -15.67 5.08
N PRO A 219 8.72 -15.40 5.73
CA PRO A 219 7.44 -15.85 5.23
C PRO A 219 7.16 -15.28 3.84
N TYR A 220 6.48 -16.04 3.00
CA TYR A 220 5.95 -15.47 1.76
C TYR A 220 4.78 -14.52 2.05
N LEU A 221 4.69 -13.45 1.27
CA LEU A 221 3.49 -12.64 1.22
C LEU A 221 2.40 -13.40 0.46
N PHE A 222 1.36 -13.81 1.17
CA PHE A 222 0.37 -14.77 0.67
C PHE A 222 -0.97 -14.14 0.27
N LYS A 223 -1.17 -12.88 0.60
CA LYS A 223 -2.43 -12.15 0.38
C LYS A 223 -2.95 -12.28 -1.06
N PHE A 224 -2.08 -12.08 -2.06
CA PHE A 224 -2.41 -12.16 -3.48
C PHE A 224 -2.01 -13.48 -4.15
N ALA A 225 -1.59 -14.49 -3.37
CA ALA A 225 -1.26 -15.79 -3.91
C ALA A 225 -2.51 -16.50 -4.43
N GLU A 226 -2.35 -17.29 -5.50
CA GLU A 226 -3.41 -18.16 -5.99
C GLU A 226 -3.66 -19.31 -5.00
N LYS A 227 -4.77 -19.22 -4.28
CA LYS A 227 -5.15 -20.20 -3.26
C LYS A 227 -5.84 -21.43 -3.85
N ASP A 228 -6.44 -21.31 -5.03
CA ASP A 228 -7.00 -22.42 -5.77
C ASP A 228 -5.87 -23.28 -6.38
N LYS A 229 -5.62 -24.42 -5.75
CA LYS A 229 -4.54 -25.34 -6.15
C LYS A 229 -4.81 -26.08 -7.46
N SER A 230 -6.05 -26.09 -7.94
CA SER A 230 -6.44 -26.71 -9.21
C SER A 230 -6.20 -25.81 -10.41
N HIS A 231 -6.17 -24.50 -10.22
CA HIS A 231 -5.93 -23.53 -11.28
C HIS A 231 -4.49 -23.61 -11.79
N SER A 232 -4.30 -23.91 -13.06
CA SER A 232 -2.98 -24.11 -13.68
C SER A 232 -2.63 -23.07 -14.76
N ALA A 233 -3.54 -22.14 -15.08
CA ALA A 233 -3.28 -21.11 -16.07
C ALA A 233 -2.14 -20.18 -15.66
N GLN A 234 -1.44 -19.64 -16.67
CA GLN A 234 -0.34 -18.68 -16.46
C GLN A 234 -0.82 -17.33 -15.92
N TYR A 235 -2.02 -16.95 -16.28
CA TYR A 235 -2.65 -15.68 -15.94
C TYR A 235 -3.90 -15.95 -15.14
N ASN A 236 -4.25 -15.02 -14.25
CA ASN A 236 -5.52 -15.03 -13.55
C ASN A 236 -6.27 -13.71 -13.76
N SER A 237 -7.54 -13.73 -13.40
CA SER A 237 -8.44 -12.58 -13.49
C SER A 237 -8.66 -11.90 -12.15
N GLN A 238 -7.94 -12.27 -11.10
CA GLN A 238 -8.12 -11.70 -9.77
C GLN A 238 -7.86 -10.19 -9.80
N ASN A 239 -8.85 -9.42 -9.43
CA ASN A 239 -8.78 -7.96 -9.37
C ASN A 239 -7.75 -7.48 -8.33
N TYR A 240 -7.28 -6.25 -8.51
CA TYR A 240 -6.39 -5.59 -7.55
C TYR A 240 -7.12 -4.42 -6.91
N ILE A 241 -7.31 -4.49 -5.59
CA ILE A 241 -7.96 -3.42 -4.82
C ILE A 241 -6.96 -2.29 -4.60
N MET A 242 -7.30 -1.10 -5.11
CA MET A 242 -6.48 0.11 -4.95
C MET A 242 -6.83 0.87 -3.67
N TYR A 243 -8.11 1.01 -3.36
CA TYR A 243 -8.61 1.65 -2.14
C TYR A 243 -9.71 0.81 -1.53
N ARG A 244 -9.67 0.63 -0.22
CA ARG A 244 -10.68 -0.15 0.51
C ARG A 244 -11.07 0.47 1.85
N TYR A 245 -12.18 0.01 2.38
CA TYR A 245 -12.80 0.62 3.55
C TYR A 245 -11.95 0.50 4.83
N ALA A 246 -11.18 -0.59 4.99
CA ALA A 246 -10.25 -0.70 6.12
C ALA A 246 -9.13 0.35 6.05
N ASP A 247 -8.57 0.63 4.84
CA ASP A 247 -7.61 1.72 4.63
C ASP A 247 -8.22 3.08 5.03
N LEU A 248 -9.47 3.35 4.63
CA LEU A 248 -10.20 4.55 5.05
C LEU A 248 -10.34 4.66 6.57
N LEU A 249 -10.69 3.57 7.25
CA LEU A 249 -10.85 3.57 8.72
C LEU A 249 -9.53 3.84 9.42
N LEU A 250 -8.43 3.23 8.96
CA LEU A 250 -7.10 3.48 9.52
C LEU A 250 -6.62 4.91 9.25
N MET A 251 -6.93 5.47 8.07
CA MET A 251 -6.67 6.88 7.77
C MET A 251 -7.45 7.78 8.74
N LEU A 252 -8.75 7.55 8.92
CA LEU A 252 -9.57 8.31 9.86
C LEU A 252 -9.07 8.18 11.30
N ALA A 253 -8.60 7.00 11.71
CA ALA A 253 -8.00 6.80 13.04
C ALA A 253 -6.74 7.66 13.23
N GLU A 254 -5.82 7.65 12.26
CA GLU A 254 -4.61 8.48 12.31
C GLU A 254 -4.97 9.96 12.31
N ILE A 255 -5.80 10.41 11.37
CA ILE A 255 -6.22 11.81 11.23
C ILE A 255 -6.91 12.30 12.51
N SER A 256 -7.81 11.51 13.08
CA SER A 256 -8.52 11.86 14.32
C SER A 256 -7.56 11.96 15.50
N ASN A 257 -6.58 11.08 15.61
CA ASN A 257 -5.53 11.18 16.63
C ASN A 257 -4.72 12.47 16.48
N GLU A 258 -4.34 12.86 15.26
CA GLU A 258 -3.60 14.10 15.02
C GLU A 258 -4.43 15.37 15.28
N LEU A 259 -5.76 15.27 15.16
CA LEU A 259 -6.72 16.31 15.50
C LEU A 259 -7.19 16.28 16.97
N SER A 260 -6.58 15.45 17.81
CA SER A 260 -6.95 15.28 19.23
C SER A 260 -8.40 14.84 19.45
N LYS A 261 -8.92 14.01 18.53
CA LYS A 261 -10.25 13.39 18.61
C LYS A 261 -10.10 11.94 19.08
N ASP A 262 -9.55 11.73 20.28
CA ASP A 262 -9.09 10.43 20.78
C ASP A 262 -10.15 9.33 20.76
N ALA A 263 -11.38 9.63 21.20
CA ALA A 263 -12.46 8.65 21.20
C ALA A 263 -12.88 8.23 19.78
N GLU A 264 -12.87 9.16 18.84
CA GLU A 264 -13.18 8.88 17.44
C GLU A 264 -12.07 8.05 16.81
N ALA A 265 -10.80 8.40 17.08
CA ALA A 265 -9.64 7.66 16.61
C ALA A 265 -9.67 6.19 17.05
N MET A 266 -9.96 5.96 18.34
CA MET A 266 -10.10 4.61 18.90
C MET A 266 -11.25 3.85 18.26
N GLY A 267 -12.41 4.47 18.09
CA GLY A 267 -13.58 3.82 17.48
C GLY A 267 -13.37 3.36 16.03
N TYR A 268 -12.44 3.99 15.28
CA TYR A 268 -12.08 3.50 13.95
C TYR A 268 -11.15 2.28 14.01
N VAL A 269 -10.20 2.26 14.94
CA VAL A 269 -9.34 1.10 15.19
C VAL A 269 -10.17 -0.11 15.64
N GLU A 270 -11.09 0.11 16.57
CA GLU A 270 -11.99 -0.94 17.06
C GLU A 270 -12.77 -1.59 15.91
N GLN A 271 -13.32 -0.83 14.98
CA GLN A 271 -14.06 -1.38 13.85
C GLN A 271 -13.19 -2.34 13.00
N VAL A 272 -11.92 -2.01 12.77
CA VAL A 272 -11.00 -2.87 12.01
C VAL A 272 -10.67 -4.16 12.76
N LEU A 273 -10.43 -4.04 14.07
CA LEU A 273 -10.07 -5.18 14.92
C LEU A 273 -11.26 -6.07 15.24
N ASP A 274 -12.45 -5.50 15.49
CA ASP A 274 -13.70 -6.24 15.77
C ASP A 274 -14.05 -7.19 14.61
N ARG A 275 -13.79 -6.79 13.36
CA ARG A 275 -13.99 -7.66 12.18
C ARG A 275 -13.28 -9.01 12.33
N VAL A 276 -12.12 -9.04 12.97
CA VAL A 276 -11.30 -10.24 13.18
C VAL A 276 -11.34 -10.75 14.62
N GLY A 277 -12.28 -10.24 15.43
CA GLY A 277 -12.49 -10.69 16.81
C GLY A 277 -11.40 -10.25 17.79
N LEU A 278 -10.69 -9.17 17.50
CA LEU A 278 -9.60 -8.63 18.34
C LEU A 278 -10.01 -7.34 19.03
N THR A 279 -9.27 -7.01 20.08
CA THR A 279 -9.38 -5.72 20.80
C THR A 279 -8.10 -4.91 20.62
N PRO A 280 -8.17 -3.56 20.69
CA PRO A 280 -6.99 -2.72 20.56
C PRO A 280 -5.89 -3.09 21.57
N HIS A 281 -4.66 -3.22 21.06
CA HIS A 281 -3.50 -3.47 21.90
C HIS A 281 -3.24 -2.31 22.88
N ILE A 282 -2.65 -2.60 24.04
CA ILE A 282 -2.41 -1.60 25.09
C ILE A 282 -1.62 -0.38 24.60
N SER A 283 -0.81 -0.52 23.55
CA SER A 283 -0.05 0.59 22.96
C SER A 283 -0.91 1.74 22.42
N TYR A 284 -2.20 1.52 22.17
CA TYR A 284 -3.11 2.59 21.78
C TYR A 284 -3.49 3.53 22.94
N GLN A 285 -3.22 3.15 24.19
CA GLN A 285 -3.63 3.88 25.39
C GLN A 285 -2.55 4.84 25.93
N GLY A 286 -1.37 4.89 25.32
CA GLY A 286 -0.22 5.67 25.79
C GLY A 286 -0.21 7.16 25.39
N GLY A 287 -1.35 7.73 24.97
CA GLY A 287 -1.46 9.09 24.43
C GLY A 287 -1.14 9.18 22.93
N GLN A 288 -1.21 10.40 22.38
CA GLN A 288 -1.17 10.66 20.93
C GLN A 288 0.06 10.01 20.23
N ALA A 289 1.25 10.12 20.81
CA ALA A 289 2.46 9.57 20.20
C ALA A 289 2.44 8.03 20.16
N SER A 290 2.02 7.40 21.26
CA SER A 290 1.90 5.94 21.36
C SER A 290 0.81 5.41 20.41
N PHE A 291 -0.32 6.10 20.32
CA PHE A 291 -1.38 5.79 19.36
C PHE A 291 -0.87 5.89 17.91
N ARG A 292 -0.12 6.95 17.60
CA ARG A 292 0.50 7.14 16.28
C ARG A 292 1.40 5.96 15.89
N ASP A 293 2.23 5.47 16.81
CA ASP A 293 3.09 4.31 16.56
C ASP A 293 2.28 3.01 16.44
N ALA A 294 1.20 2.88 17.21
CA ALA A 294 0.32 1.72 17.15
C ALA A 294 -0.43 1.67 15.82
N ILE A 295 -0.99 2.78 15.33
CA ILE A 295 -1.69 2.83 14.04
C ILE A 295 -0.76 2.55 12.85
N MET A 296 0.52 2.99 12.93
CA MET A 296 1.49 2.68 11.88
C MET A 296 1.80 1.18 11.82
N ARG A 297 1.79 0.46 12.95
CA ARG A 297 1.87 -1.00 12.95
C ARG A 297 0.62 -1.64 12.40
N GLU A 298 -0.57 -1.12 12.75
CA GLU A 298 -1.84 -1.64 12.25
C GLU A 298 -1.97 -1.49 10.73
N TYR A 299 -1.50 -0.39 10.14
CA TYR A 299 -1.38 -0.26 8.68
C TYR A 299 -0.60 -1.42 8.08
N ARG A 300 0.50 -1.84 8.69
CA ARG A 300 1.26 -3.00 8.23
C ARG A 300 0.50 -4.30 8.39
N PHE A 301 -0.15 -4.53 9.53
CA PHE A 301 -0.88 -5.77 9.75
C PHE A 301 -2.07 -5.92 8.80
N GLU A 302 -2.76 -4.83 8.56
CA GLU A 302 -3.95 -4.80 7.72
C GLU A 302 -3.64 -4.68 6.22
N LEU A 303 -2.72 -3.78 5.81
CA LEU A 303 -2.53 -3.37 4.42
C LEU A 303 -1.21 -3.87 3.80
N LEU A 304 -0.50 -4.77 4.44
CA LEU A 304 0.77 -5.29 3.91
C LEU A 304 0.58 -5.86 2.49
N GLY A 305 1.47 -5.44 1.59
CA GLY A 305 1.45 -5.87 0.19
C GLY A 305 0.52 -5.09 -0.73
N GLU A 306 -0.27 -4.15 -0.20
CA GLU A 306 -1.20 -3.34 -0.99
C GLU A 306 -0.57 -2.03 -1.53
N GLY A 307 0.76 -1.90 -1.47
CA GLY A 307 1.51 -0.83 -2.13
C GLY A 307 1.73 0.43 -1.30
N GLU A 308 1.20 0.53 -0.09
CA GLU A 308 1.28 1.76 0.73
C GLU A 308 2.30 1.71 1.88
N ASP A 309 2.78 0.53 2.32
CA ASP A 309 3.65 0.40 3.51
C ASP A 309 4.89 1.29 3.45
N SER A 310 5.65 1.18 2.37
CA SER A 310 6.87 1.97 2.17
C SER A 310 6.59 3.49 2.16
N HIS A 311 5.48 3.90 1.55
CA HIS A 311 5.09 5.31 1.47
C HIS A 311 4.59 5.85 2.80
N ASN A 312 3.82 5.06 3.55
CA ASN A 312 3.38 5.42 4.90
C ASN A 312 4.56 5.61 5.84
N ASN A 313 5.56 4.72 5.77
CA ASN A 313 6.76 4.85 6.58
C ASN A 313 7.60 6.08 6.18
N ARG A 314 7.79 6.35 4.88
CA ARG A 314 8.55 7.52 4.41
C ARG A 314 7.87 8.85 4.77
N ARG A 315 6.53 8.98 4.66
CA ARG A 315 5.84 10.21 5.04
C ARG A 315 5.99 10.57 6.51
N ARG A 316 6.34 9.60 7.37
CA ARG A 316 6.69 9.84 8.78
C ARG A 316 8.11 10.39 8.98
N GLY A 317 8.83 10.64 7.88
CA GLY A 317 10.18 11.20 7.87
C GLY A 317 11.29 10.16 7.92
N TYR A 318 12.50 10.65 7.64
CA TYR A 318 13.71 9.83 7.52
C TYR A 318 13.96 8.93 8.73
N ASN A 319 13.95 9.49 9.94
CA ASN A 319 14.25 8.72 11.15
C ASN A 319 13.24 7.58 11.36
N TYR A 320 11.97 7.82 11.07
CA TYR A 320 10.96 6.78 11.18
C TYR A 320 11.19 5.66 10.15
N PHE A 321 11.42 6.02 8.90
CA PHE A 321 11.67 5.06 7.83
C PHE A 321 12.96 4.26 8.06
N LEU A 322 14.04 4.94 8.48
CA LEU A 322 15.31 4.32 8.83
C LEU A 322 15.12 3.26 9.92
N ASN A 323 14.49 3.64 11.04
CA ASN A 323 14.39 2.77 12.22
C ASN A 323 13.34 1.65 12.07
N ASN A 324 12.28 1.86 11.28
CA ASN A 324 11.17 0.90 11.16
C ASN A 324 11.20 0.07 9.88
N THR A 325 12.10 0.38 8.93
CA THR A 325 12.20 -0.38 7.67
C THR A 325 13.65 -0.74 7.34
N ILE A 326 14.55 0.22 7.26
CA ILE A 326 15.92 0.01 6.77
C ILE A 326 16.78 -0.77 7.77
N LEU A 327 16.87 -0.29 9.01
CA LEU A 327 17.70 -0.94 10.03
C LEU A 327 17.18 -2.33 10.43
N PRO A 328 15.87 -2.57 10.58
CA PRO A 328 15.36 -3.92 10.79
C PRO A 328 15.78 -4.89 9.66
N HIS A 329 15.74 -4.45 8.41
CA HIS A 329 16.23 -5.25 7.30
C HIS A 329 17.75 -5.48 7.37
N ASN A 330 18.54 -4.43 7.57
CA ASN A 330 19.99 -4.53 7.57
C ASN A 330 20.53 -5.40 8.72
N ASN A 331 19.86 -5.38 9.86
CA ASN A 331 20.25 -6.08 11.07
C ASN A 331 19.55 -7.43 11.24
N ASP A 332 18.77 -7.90 10.26
CA ASP A 332 18.05 -9.15 10.37
C ASP A 332 19.03 -10.35 10.48
N PRO A 333 18.97 -11.14 11.55
CA PRO A 333 19.80 -12.33 11.70
C PRO A 333 19.46 -13.43 10.68
N ASN A 334 18.31 -13.35 10.02
CA ASN A 334 17.86 -14.30 9.00
C ASN A 334 18.34 -13.92 7.59
N LYS A 335 19.02 -12.79 7.40
CA LYS A 335 19.61 -12.43 6.11
C LYS A 335 20.53 -13.52 5.59
N ASN A 336 20.43 -13.79 4.31
CA ASN A 336 21.40 -14.65 3.61
C ASN A 336 22.42 -13.81 2.83
N GLN A 337 23.39 -14.47 2.20
CA GLN A 337 24.46 -13.80 1.45
C GLN A 337 23.98 -13.02 0.21
N TYR A 338 22.74 -13.23 -0.24
CA TYR A 338 22.17 -12.56 -1.41
C TYR A 338 21.27 -11.38 -1.02
N ASP A 339 20.95 -11.25 0.27
CA ASP A 339 20.14 -10.13 0.76
C ASP A 339 21.00 -8.87 0.79
N LEU A 340 20.64 -7.90 -0.03
CA LEU A 340 21.35 -6.64 -0.12
C LEU A 340 21.27 -5.87 1.20
N THR A 341 22.36 -5.27 1.60
CA THR A 341 22.34 -4.24 2.64
C THR A 341 21.80 -2.95 2.03
N LEU A 342 20.70 -2.46 2.59
CA LEU A 342 20.08 -1.22 2.13
C LEU A 342 20.92 -0.02 2.57
N ASN A 343 20.94 1.01 1.71
CA ASN A 343 21.58 2.27 2.04
C ASN A 343 20.90 2.92 3.26
N THR A 344 21.65 3.69 4.04
CA THR A 344 21.14 4.43 5.20
C THR A 344 21.20 5.94 5.00
N ASP A 345 21.72 6.43 3.88
CA ASP A 345 21.77 7.84 3.57
C ASP A 345 20.36 8.37 3.25
N GLU A 346 19.97 9.47 3.88
CA GLU A 346 18.66 10.08 3.74
C GLU A 346 18.30 10.37 2.28
N THR A 347 19.24 10.95 1.53
CA THR A 347 19.02 11.37 0.14
C THR A 347 18.76 10.18 -0.78
N ARG A 348 19.23 9.00 -0.41
CA ARG A 348 19.11 7.78 -1.19
C ARG A 348 17.93 6.89 -0.82
N ILE A 349 17.47 6.98 0.44
CA ILE A 349 16.36 6.13 0.89
C ILE A 349 15.00 6.85 0.86
N MET A 350 15.00 8.17 0.96
CA MET A 350 13.74 8.93 0.92
C MET A 350 13.23 9.18 -0.50
N LYS A 351 14.14 9.27 -1.47
CA LYS A 351 13.81 9.43 -2.90
C LYS A 351 14.66 8.48 -3.74
N LEU A 352 14.12 8.02 -4.85
CA LEU A 352 14.89 7.28 -5.85
C LEU A 352 15.63 8.25 -6.77
N PRO A 353 16.80 7.87 -7.30
CA PRO A 353 17.44 8.64 -8.35
C PRO A 353 16.58 8.61 -9.63
N ILE A 354 16.60 9.68 -10.39
CA ILE A 354 15.97 9.71 -11.72
C ILE A 354 16.65 8.62 -12.57
N PRO A 355 15.88 7.80 -13.31
CA PRO A 355 16.46 6.78 -14.17
C PRO A 355 17.45 7.36 -15.18
N LEU A 356 18.61 6.72 -15.35
CA LEU A 356 19.66 7.18 -16.25
C LEU A 356 19.15 7.39 -17.69
N GLY A 357 18.20 6.56 -18.14
CA GLY A 357 17.59 6.73 -19.46
C GLY A 357 16.88 8.08 -19.61
N GLU A 358 16.21 8.57 -18.58
CA GLU A 358 15.57 9.89 -18.60
C GLU A 358 16.61 11.01 -18.59
N VAL A 359 17.64 10.91 -17.73
CA VAL A 359 18.74 11.90 -17.66
C VAL A 359 19.48 12.03 -18.99
N THR A 360 19.70 10.91 -19.69
CA THR A 360 20.44 10.90 -20.96
C THR A 360 19.61 11.31 -22.18
N THR A 361 18.29 11.24 -22.11
CA THR A 361 17.41 11.55 -23.25
C THR A 361 16.68 12.88 -23.11
N ASN A 362 16.58 13.42 -21.90
CA ASN A 362 15.95 14.69 -21.61
C ASN A 362 17.00 15.70 -21.13
N ASP A 363 17.50 16.52 -22.04
CA ASP A 363 18.56 17.50 -21.82
C ASP A 363 18.20 18.68 -20.87
N LEU A 364 16.97 18.70 -20.35
CA LEU A 364 16.49 19.65 -19.37
C LEU A 364 16.47 19.07 -17.93
N ILE A 365 16.98 17.86 -17.76
CA ILE A 365 17.10 17.22 -16.43
C ILE A 365 18.59 17.11 -16.08
N ASP A 366 18.97 17.87 -15.06
CA ASP A 366 20.26 17.73 -14.39
C ASP A 366 20.17 16.70 -13.26
N ASP A 367 21.29 15.98 -13.01
CA ASP A 367 21.43 15.01 -11.90
C ASP A 367 21.34 15.66 -10.51
#